data_57f940964e093310429781717c451f24
#
_entry.id   57f940964e093310429781717c451f24
#
_cell.length_a   1.000
_cell.length_b   1.000
_cell.length_c   1.000
_cell.angle_alpha   90.00
_cell.angle_beta   90.00
_cell.angle_gamma   90.00
#
_symmetry.space_group_name_H-M   'P 1'
#
loop_
_entity.id
_entity.type
_entity.pdbx_description
1 polymer ?
#
loop_
_entity_poly.entity_id
_entity_poly.type
_entity_poly.pdbx_seq_one_letter_code
_entity_poly.pdbx_strand_id
1 'polypeptide(L)'
;ILDGLVGSEMCIRDSHNYIRPGGVAADLPDGWQKDIEEILKIIPEKLQDYDDMLLDNPIWKGRLQNVGILTTEECFAYGVTGPSLRASGHSWDLRKAQPYSGIENFEFEVPVLNEGDVFARWRIKVLEIFESLKIVEQALNKMPKGPYKVQDKKITPPPRKRLDESMEALIHHFKIYTEGFKVPEGDAYVAIESPRGELGCYIVSDGSSKPYRMHVRGPSFCNLQALPVIMADSPIADAVAAIASLDPVIGDVDR
;
A
#
# COMPACT_ATOMS: atom_id res chain seq x y z
N ILE A 1 -9.96 9.72 -22.82
CA ILE A 1 -10.29 9.13 -21.49
C ILE A 1 -9.75 7.71 -21.39
N LEU A 2 -9.95 6.87 -22.40
CA LEU A 2 -9.39 5.52 -22.47
C LEU A 2 -7.85 5.54 -22.49
N ASP A 3 -7.25 6.43 -23.26
CA ASP A 3 -5.77 6.60 -23.29
C ASP A 3 -5.24 7.11 -21.93
N GLY A 4 -6.00 7.90 -21.20
CA GLY A 4 -5.64 8.34 -19.86
C GLY A 4 -5.71 7.21 -18.82
N LEU A 5 -6.71 6.33 -18.89
CA LEU A 5 -6.84 5.17 -18.00
C LEU A 5 -5.78 4.12 -18.31
N VAL A 6 -5.58 3.77 -19.57
CA VAL A 6 -4.52 2.84 -20.01
C VAL A 6 -3.15 3.41 -19.70
N GLY A 7 -2.94 4.71 -19.91
CA GLY A 7 -1.69 5.39 -19.58
C GLY A 7 -1.41 5.40 -18.08
N SER A 8 -2.40 5.65 -17.21
CA SER A 8 -2.21 5.64 -15.77
C SER A 8 -2.00 4.23 -15.21
N GLU A 9 -2.71 3.23 -15.71
CA GLU A 9 -2.51 1.84 -15.30
C GLU A 9 -1.16 1.29 -15.78
N MET A 10 -0.82 1.47 -17.05
CA MET A 10 0.48 1.04 -17.58
C MET A 10 1.65 1.81 -16.95
N CYS A 11 1.51 3.12 -16.73
CA CYS A 11 2.60 3.94 -16.18
C CYS A 11 2.72 3.86 -14.66
N ILE A 12 1.62 3.71 -13.93
CA ILE A 12 1.63 3.71 -12.46
C ILE A 12 1.76 2.30 -11.92
N ARG A 13 1.01 1.34 -12.40
CA ARG A 13 1.01 -0.04 -11.90
C ARG A 13 2.12 -0.88 -12.52
N ASP A 14 2.26 -0.85 -13.85
CA ASP A 14 3.12 -1.77 -14.59
C ASP A 14 4.51 -1.18 -14.89
N SER A 15 4.65 0.13 -14.83
CA SER A 15 5.92 0.83 -15.12
C SER A 15 6.65 1.35 -13.88
N HIS A 16 6.00 1.42 -12.71
CA HIS A 16 6.68 1.68 -11.44
C HIS A 16 7.46 0.45 -10.99
N ASN A 17 8.60 0.29 -11.60
CA ASN A 17 9.48 -0.85 -11.47
C ASN A 17 10.70 -0.49 -10.61
N TYR A 18 10.49 0.26 -9.52
CA TYR A 18 11.57 0.63 -8.62
C TYR A 18 11.95 -0.52 -7.70
N ILE A 19 10.97 -1.16 -7.05
CA ILE A 19 11.18 -2.35 -6.22
C ILE A 19 11.17 -3.58 -7.13
N ARG A 20 12.26 -4.38 -7.08
CA ARG A 20 12.48 -5.54 -7.94
C ARG A 20 12.92 -6.75 -7.12
N PRO A 21 12.74 -7.98 -7.63
CA PRO A 21 13.39 -9.13 -7.04
C PRO A 21 14.91 -8.87 -6.91
N GLY A 22 15.41 -9.01 -5.68
CA GLY A 22 16.82 -8.75 -5.36
C GLY A 22 17.18 -7.32 -4.98
N GLY A 23 16.22 -6.39 -4.86
CA GLY A 23 16.48 -5.03 -4.37
C GLY A 23 15.72 -3.93 -5.09
N VAL A 24 16.37 -2.80 -5.37
CA VAL A 24 15.76 -1.66 -6.06
C VAL A 24 16.48 -1.34 -7.37
N ALA A 25 15.80 -0.64 -8.27
CA ALA A 25 16.29 -0.35 -9.63
C ALA A 25 17.51 0.56 -9.64
N ALA A 26 17.53 1.55 -8.77
CA ALA A 26 18.58 2.58 -8.67
C ALA A 26 18.79 2.97 -7.22
N ASP A 27 19.96 3.52 -6.93
CA ASP A 27 20.25 4.16 -5.65
C ASP A 27 19.52 5.50 -5.53
N LEU A 28 19.43 6.01 -4.33
CA LEU A 28 18.80 7.29 -4.05
C LEU A 28 19.60 8.44 -4.67
N PRO A 29 18.94 9.46 -5.25
CA PRO A 29 19.63 10.59 -5.86
C PRO A 29 20.34 11.47 -4.82
N ASP A 30 21.36 12.19 -5.24
CA ASP A 30 22.04 13.14 -4.35
C ASP A 30 21.05 14.22 -3.87
N GLY A 31 21.09 14.52 -2.56
CA GLY A 31 20.26 15.56 -1.97
C GLY A 31 18.86 15.11 -1.52
N TRP A 32 18.45 13.89 -1.80
CA TRP A 32 17.13 13.34 -1.44
C TRP A 32 16.74 13.52 0.05
N GLN A 33 17.73 13.51 0.95
CA GLN A 33 17.49 13.69 2.39
C GLN A 33 16.87 15.06 2.70
N LYS A 34 17.39 16.12 2.07
CA LYS A 34 16.87 17.48 2.24
C LYS A 34 15.44 17.61 1.73
N ASP A 35 15.14 16.96 0.60
CA ASP A 35 13.82 17.01 0.00
C ASP A 35 12.80 16.31 0.92
N ILE A 36 13.18 15.17 1.53
CA ILE A 36 12.31 14.47 2.51
C ILE A 36 12.16 15.28 3.80
N GLU A 37 13.24 15.87 4.33
CA GLU A 37 13.16 16.74 5.51
C GLU A 37 12.24 17.95 5.29
N GLU A 38 12.18 18.49 4.08
CA GLU A 38 11.25 19.56 3.72
C GLU A 38 9.81 19.05 3.70
N ILE A 39 9.56 17.88 3.08
CA ILE A 39 8.24 17.24 3.06
C ILE A 39 7.74 16.93 4.48
N LEU A 40 8.61 16.42 5.36
CA LEU A 40 8.27 16.13 6.75
C LEU A 40 7.84 17.38 7.55
N LYS A 41 8.24 18.58 7.14
CA LYS A 41 7.76 19.84 7.72
C LYS A 41 6.45 20.32 7.12
N ILE A 42 6.31 20.20 5.79
CA ILE A 42 5.15 20.72 5.06
C ILE A 42 3.88 19.90 5.35
N ILE A 43 3.98 18.57 5.40
CA ILE A 43 2.80 17.71 5.53
C ILE A 43 2.04 17.95 6.85
N PRO A 44 2.67 17.97 8.04
CA PRO A 44 1.97 18.22 9.30
C PRO A 44 1.27 19.59 9.33
N GLU A 45 1.92 20.63 8.78
CA GLU A 45 1.32 21.96 8.66
C GLU A 45 0.05 21.94 7.82
N LYS A 46 0.10 21.28 6.66
CA LYS A 46 -1.06 21.13 5.78
C LYS A 46 -2.17 20.26 6.38
N LEU A 47 -1.83 19.22 7.10
CA LEU A 47 -2.81 18.40 7.81
C LEU A 47 -3.53 19.21 8.89
N GLN A 48 -2.80 20.09 9.61
CA GLN A 48 -3.41 20.98 10.59
C GLN A 48 -4.38 21.96 9.93
N ASP A 49 -4.01 22.56 8.78
CA ASP A 49 -4.91 23.42 7.99
C ASP A 49 -6.22 22.69 7.64
N TYR A 50 -6.15 21.40 7.26
CA TYR A 50 -7.33 20.59 6.97
C TYR A 50 -8.15 20.25 8.21
N ASP A 51 -7.49 19.92 9.31
CA ASP A 51 -8.15 19.65 10.58
C ASP A 51 -8.91 20.89 11.08
N ASP A 52 -8.31 22.07 11.04
CA ASP A 52 -8.93 23.34 11.43
C ASP A 52 -10.15 23.68 10.55
N MET A 53 -10.10 23.31 9.27
CA MET A 53 -11.21 23.55 8.33
C MET A 53 -12.37 22.57 8.50
N LEU A 54 -12.08 21.30 8.81
CA LEU A 54 -13.05 20.20 8.71
C LEU A 54 -13.55 19.73 10.09
N LEU A 55 -12.66 19.64 11.10
CA LEU A 55 -13.01 19.05 12.39
C LEU A 55 -14.17 19.72 13.09
N ASP A 56 -14.26 21.04 13.02
CA ASP A 56 -15.31 21.81 13.69
C ASP A 56 -16.43 22.27 12.76
N ASN A 57 -16.37 21.87 11.49
CA ASN A 57 -17.41 22.21 10.54
C ASN A 57 -18.70 21.39 10.81
N PRO A 58 -19.83 22.04 11.20
CA PRO A 58 -21.06 21.34 11.54
C PRO A 58 -21.69 20.62 10.34
N ILE A 59 -21.48 21.12 9.12
CA ILE A 59 -21.98 20.49 7.88
C ILE A 59 -21.20 19.19 7.66
N TRP A 60 -19.88 19.23 7.79
CA TRP A 60 -19.02 18.06 7.66
C TRP A 60 -19.37 16.98 8.69
N LYS A 61 -19.45 17.35 9.96
CA LYS A 61 -19.88 16.43 11.03
C LYS A 61 -21.28 15.85 10.76
N GLY A 62 -22.23 16.69 10.43
CA GLY A 62 -23.62 16.26 10.19
C GLY A 62 -23.79 15.35 8.97
N ARG A 63 -22.84 15.36 8.03
CA ARG A 63 -22.88 14.50 6.84
C ARG A 63 -22.09 13.20 7.00
N LEU A 64 -21.23 13.07 8.00
CA LEU A 64 -20.32 11.93 8.15
C LEU A 64 -20.53 11.17 9.45
N GLN A 65 -20.94 11.83 10.53
CA GLN A 65 -21.19 11.17 11.82
C GLN A 65 -22.47 10.36 11.78
N ASN A 66 -22.41 9.16 12.34
CA ASN A 66 -23.49 8.16 12.34
C ASN A 66 -23.98 7.74 10.94
N VAL A 67 -23.18 7.99 9.89
CA VAL A 67 -23.46 7.58 8.52
C VAL A 67 -22.60 6.39 8.16
N GLY A 68 -23.21 5.36 7.57
CA GLY A 68 -22.51 4.19 7.06
C GLY A 68 -21.73 3.45 8.14
N ILE A 69 -22.36 3.16 9.26
CA ILE A 69 -21.76 2.44 10.38
C ILE A 69 -21.45 1.00 9.95
N LEU A 70 -20.29 0.51 10.35
CA LEU A 70 -19.83 -0.85 10.15
C LEU A 70 -19.29 -1.39 11.47
N THR A 71 -19.91 -2.44 11.96
CA THR A 71 -19.50 -3.09 13.21
C THR A 71 -18.27 -3.97 13.01
N THR A 72 -17.56 -4.29 14.09
CA THR A 72 -16.41 -5.20 14.05
C THR A 72 -16.79 -6.61 13.54
N GLU A 73 -17.97 -7.09 13.92
CA GLU A 73 -18.47 -8.41 13.48
C GLU A 73 -18.75 -8.44 11.98
N GLU A 74 -19.34 -7.37 11.44
CA GLU A 74 -19.56 -7.21 10.00
C GLU A 74 -18.24 -7.08 9.27
N CYS A 75 -17.25 -6.33 9.82
CA CYS A 75 -15.90 -6.26 9.24
C CYS A 75 -15.29 -7.65 9.07
N PHE A 76 -15.40 -8.51 10.07
CA PHE A 76 -14.89 -9.89 9.98
C PHE A 76 -15.69 -10.73 8.98
N ALA A 77 -17.01 -10.61 8.95
CA ALA A 77 -17.88 -11.36 8.04
C ALA A 77 -17.57 -11.05 6.56
N TYR A 78 -17.27 -9.79 6.24
CA TYR A 78 -16.94 -9.34 4.87
C TYR A 78 -15.45 -9.32 4.59
N GLY A 79 -14.59 -9.65 5.55
CA GLY A 79 -13.13 -9.61 5.39
C GLY A 79 -12.57 -8.20 5.20
N VAL A 80 -13.21 -7.20 5.80
CA VAL A 80 -12.76 -5.80 5.82
C VAL A 80 -11.51 -5.69 6.68
N THR A 81 -10.50 -4.97 6.18
CA THR A 81 -9.21 -4.80 6.86
C THR A 81 -8.74 -3.34 6.78
N GLY A 82 -7.63 -3.04 7.46
CA GLY A 82 -7.00 -1.72 7.41
C GLY A 82 -7.75 -0.64 8.19
N PRO A 83 -7.71 0.62 7.73
CA PRO A 83 -8.32 1.75 8.42
C PRO A 83 -9.81 1.56 8.72
N SER A 84 -10.55 0.87 7.84
CA SER A 84 -11.97 0.59 8.04
C SER A 84 -12.23 -0.34 9.21
N LEU A 85 -11.42 -1.38 9.40
CA LEU A 85 -11.49 -2.28 10.54
C LEU A 85 -11.07 -1.57 11.84
N ARG A 86 -10.02 -0.77 11.78
CA ARG A 86 -9.54 0.00 12.94
C ARG A 86 -10.53 1.09 13.37
N ALA A 87 -11.33 1.62 12.45
CA ALA A 87 -12.43 2.52 12.75
C ALA A 87 -13.58 1.85 13.52
N SER A 88 -13.71 0.54 13.41
CA SER A 88 -14.73 -0.26 14.07
C SER A 88 -14.26 -0.89 15.40
N GLY A 89 -13.10 -0.47 15.93
CA GLY A 89 -12.65 -0.86 17.27
C GLY A 89 -11.61 -1.98 17.32
N HIS A 90 -11.14 -2.52 16.18
CA HIS A 90 -10.18 -3.63 16.20
C HIS A 90 -8.79 -3.18 15.75
N SER A 91 -7.80 -3.32 16.65
CA SER A 91 -6.41 -2.88 16.45
C SER A 91 -5.58 -3.89 15.63
N TRP A 92 -6.06 -4.26 14.45
CA TRP A 92 -5.32 -5.15 13.55
C TRP A 92 -4.46 -4.35 12.58
N ASP A 93 -3.15 -4.58 12.63
CA ASP A 93 -2.16 -4.03 11.70
C ASP A 93 -1.06 -5.06 11.49
N LEU A 94 -0.85 -5.48 10.25
CA LEU A 94 0.16 -6.49 9.90
C LEU A 94 1.59 -6.04 10.22
N ARG A 95 1.85 -4.73 10.20
CA ARG A 95 3.16 -4.18 10.58
C ARG A 95 3.53 -4.45 12.04
N LYS A 96 2.52 -4.66 12.91
CA LYS A 96 2.71 -5.04 14.33
C LYS A 96 2.46 -6.51 14.59
N ALA A 97 1.44 -7.11 13.96
CA ALA A 97 1.03 -8.49 14.20
C ALA A 97 1.97 -9.50 13.51
N GLN A 98 2.43 -9.18 12.30
CA GLN A 98 3.34 -10.01 11.51
C GLN A 98 4.39 -9.12 10.83
N PRO A 99 5.37 -8.57 11.58
CA PRO A 99 6.36 -7.64 11.05
C PRO A 99 7.12 -8.21 9.85
N TYR A 100 7.37 -7.37 8.86
CA TYR A 100 8.09 -7.70 7.64
C TYR A 100 9.06 -6.59 7.24
N SER A 101 10.07 -6.91 6.46
CA SER A 101 11.03 -5.96 5.87
C SER A 101 11.71 -5.01 6.86
N GLY A 102 11.87 -5.42 8.12
CA GLY A 102 12.57 -4.62 9.15
C GLY A 102 11.69 -3.56 9.82
N ILE A 103 10.35 -3.60 9.62
CA ILE A 103 9.44 -2.61 10.21
C ILE A 103 9.37 -2.70 11.75
N GLU A 104 9.75 -3.85 12.31
CA GLU A 104 9.89 -4.07 13.76
C GLU A 104 10.90 -3.14 14.42
N ASN A 105 11.81 -2.53 13.64
CA ASN A 105 12.81 -1.60 14.14
C ASN A 105 12.29 -0.15 14.29
N PHE A 106 11.05 0.09 13.90
CA PHE A 106 10.41 1.40 13.95
C PHE A 106 9.35 1.47 15.05
N GLU A 107 9.34 2.60 15.73
CA GLU A 107 8.35 2.91 16.77
C GLU A 107 7.21 3.71 16.15
N PHE A 108 5.99 3.19 16.24
CA PHE A 108 4.75 3.85 15.84
C PHE A 108 3.57 3.25 16.59
N GLU A 109 2.47 3.97 16.65
CA GLU A 109 1.23 3.50 17.24
C GLU A 109 0.21 3.12 16.17
N VAL A 110 -0.76 2.29 16.53
CA VAL A 110 -1.88 1.92 15.66
C VAL A 110 -3.12 2.64 16.18
N PRO A 111 -3.59 3.69 15.51
CA PRO A 111 -4.78 4.40 15.94
C PRO A 111 -6.03 3.52 15.77
N VAL A 112 -6.92 3.56 16.76
CA VAL A 112 -8.17 2.81 16.78
C VAL A 112 -9.29 3.73 17.25
N LEU A 113 -10.44 3.68 16.57
CA LEU A 113 -11.68 4.32 16.95
C LEU A 113 -12.80 3.28 17.03
N ASN A 114 -13.91 3.58 17.70
CA ASN A 114 -14.95 2.60 17.95
C ASN A 114 -16.29 2.93 17.27
N GLU A 115 -16.41 4.09 16.67
CA GLU A 115 -17.66 4.59 16.10
C GLU A 115 -18.06 3.86 14.80
N GLY A 116 -17.09 3.35 14.04
CA GLY A 116 -17.31 2.58 12.82
C GLY A 116 -17.98 3.35 11.67
N ASP A 117 -18.20 4.64 11.80
CA ASP A 117 -18.86 5.49 10.81
C ASP A 117 -17.89 6.09 9.78
N VAL A 118 -18.41 6.83 8.82
CA VAL A 118 -17.62 7.52 7.79
C VAL A 118 -16.64 8.50 8.40
N PHE A 119 -17.06 9.22 9.47
CA PHE A 119 -16.20 10.20 10.16
C PHE A 119 -15.01 9.51 10.84
N ALA A 120 -15.23 8.39 11.53
CA ALA A 120 -14.17 7.62 12.15
C ALA A 120 -13.18 7.06 11.12
N ARG A 121 -13.67 6.53 9.98
CA ARG A 121 -12.80 6.06 8.89
C ARG A 121 -11.93 7.17 8.30
N TRP A 122 -12.48 8.37 8.14
CA TRP A 122 -11.70 9.55 7.72
C TRP A 122 -10.67 9.93 8.78
N ARG A 123 -11.10 10.03 10.06
CA ARG A 123 -10.22 10.46 11.14
C ARG A 123 -9.03 9.52 11.36
N ILE A 124 -9.24 8.21 11.29
CA ILE A 124 -8.15 7.23 11.39
C ILE A 124 -7.10 7.44 10.30
N LYS A 125 -7.52 7.69 9.06
CA LYS A 125 -6.56 7.92 7.96
C LYS A 125 -5.67 9.14 8.24
N VAL A 126 -6.24 10.20 8.79
CA VAL A 126 -5.46 11.38 9.19
C VAL A 126 -4.46 11.03 10.30
N LEU A 127 -4.89 10.28 11.33
CA LEU A 127 -4.00 9.85 12.41
C LEU A 127 -2.88 8.92 11.90
N GLU A 128 -3.19 8.02 10.97
CA GLU A 128 -2.20 7.12 10.36
C GLU A 128 -1.16 7.87 9.51
N ILE A 129 -1.50 9.02 8.94
CA ILE A 129 -0.50 9.85 8.24
C ILE A 129 0.54 10.36 9.23
N PHE A 130 0.13 10.84 10.42
CA PHE A 130 1.08 11.27 11.44
C PHE A 130 2.01 10.13 11.89
N GLU A 131 1.47 8.93 12.10
CA GLU A 131 2.30 7.77 12.43
C GLU A 131 3.23 7.37 11.29
N SER A 132 2.77 7.48 10.04
CA SER A 132 3.61 7.22 8.87
C SER A 132 4.76 8.21 8.74
N LEU A 133 4.54 9.49 9.07
CA LEU A 133 5.61 10.51 9.11
C LEU A 133 6.68 10.17 10.15
N LYS A 134 6.29 9.67 11.34
CA LYS A 134 7.26 9.19 12.35
C LYS A 134 8.12 8.04 11.82
N ILE A 135 7.52 7.10 11.07
CA ILE A 135 8.26 6.00 10.47
C ILE A 135 9.25 6.53 9.42
N VAL A 136 8.83 7.47 8.56
CA VAL A 136 9.70 8.06 7.53
C VAL A 136 10.87 8.80 8.17
N GLU A 137 10.64 9.58 9.23
CA GLU A 137 11.70 10.27 9.99
C GLU A 137 12.70 9.30 10.61
N GLN A 138 12.22 8.22 11.23
CA GLN A 138 13.08 7.18 11.79
C GLN A 138 13.87 6.46 10.70
N ALA A 139 13.24 6.16 9.55
CA ALA A 139 13.90 5.53 8.42
C ALA A 139 15.01 6.42 7.83
N LEU A 140 14.75 7.72 7.72
CA LEU A 140 15.75 8.71 7.28
C LEU A 140 17.00 8.68 8.15
N ASN A 141 16.80 8.63 9.47
CA ASN A 141 17.88 8.65 10.45
C ASN A 141 18.64 7.31 10.58
N LYS A 142 17.94 6.19 10.34
CA LYS A 142 18.47 4.82 10.54
C LYS A 142 18.91 4.14 9.23
N MET A 143 18.80 4.79 8.07
CA MET A 143 19.09 4.18 6.79
C MET A 143 20.57 3.73 6.69
N PRO A 144 20.85 2.42 6.51
CA PRO A 144 22.21 1.93 6.41
C PRO A 144 22.81 2.29 5.04
N LYS A 145 24.12 2.57 5.03
CA LYS A 145 24.88 2.67 3.78
C LYS A 145 25.23 1.26 3.30
N GLY A 146 25.06 0.99 2.02
CA GLY A 146 25.40 -0.33 1.47
C GLY A 146 24.87 -0.55 0.05
N PRO A 147 25.03 -1.79 -0.46
CA PRO A 147 24.51 -2.12 -1.77
C PRO A 147 22.98 -2.14 -1.78
N TYR A 148 22.38 -1.43 -2.72
CA TYR A 148 20.93 -1.32 -2.86
C TYR A 148 20.29 -2.50 -3.62
N LYS A 149 21.12 -3.44 -4.10
CA LYS A 149 20.66 -4.67 -4.79
C LYS A 149 21.65 -5.81 -4.64
N VAL A 150 21.13 -7.03 -4.75
CA VAL A 150 21.92 -8.26 -4.73
C VAL A 150 22.83 -8.32 -5.96
N GLN A 151 24.05 -8.85 -5.78
CA GLN A 151 25.03 -8.98 -6.87
C GLN A 151 24.88 -10.29 -7.67
N ASP A 152 23.83 -11.06 -7.44
CA ASP A 152 23.57 -12.28 -8.20
C ASP A 152 23.12 -11.96 -9.63
N LYS A 153 23.98 -12.32 -10.59
CA LYS A 153 23.74 -12.10 -12.02
C LYS A 153 22.55 -12.89 -12.60
N LYS A 154 22.03 -13.89 -11.87
CA LYS A 154 20.84 -14.65 -12.28
C LYS A 154 19.54 -13.94 -11.94
N ILE A 155 19.56 -13.03 -10.96
CA ILE A 155 18.39 -12.30 -10.47
C ILE A 155 18.45 -10.84 -10.90
N THR A 156 19.64 -10.22 -10.76
CA THR A 156 19.82 -8.79 -11.03
C THR A 156 20.49 -8.56 -12.39
N PRO A 157 19.87 -7.79 -13.29
CA PRO A 157 20.47 -7.49 -14.59
C PRO A 157 21.75 -6.70 -14.43
N PRO A 158 22.76 -6.95 -15.30
CA PRO A 158 24.02 -6.22 -15.28
C PRO A 158 23.81 -4.73 -15.60
N PRO A 159 24.71 -3.83 -15.15
CA PRO A 159 24.66 -2.42 -15.49
C PRO A 159 24.70 -2.21 -17.01
N ARG A 160 23.89 -1.28 -17.52
CA ARG A 160 23.77 -1.01 -18.97
C ARG A 160 25.12 -0.78 -19.68
N LYS A 161 26.03 -0.08 -19.02
CA LYS A 161 27.40 0.19 -19.57
C LYS A 161 28.19 -1.10 -19.85
N ARG A 162 27.96 -2.18 -19.08
CA ARG A 162 28.66 -3.45 -19.28
C ARG A 162 28.12 -4.28 -20.44
N LEU A 163 26.95 -3.94 -20.98
CA LEU A 163 26.35 -4.69 -22.10
C LEU A 163 27.16 -4.51 -23.38
N ASP A 164 27.80 -3.36 -23.57
CA ASP A 164 28.63 -3.06 -24.74
C ASP A 164 30.06 -3.61 -24.60
N GLU A 165 30.49 -3.91 -23.38
CA GLU A 165 31.86 -4.31 -23.07
C GLU A 165 32.02 -5.83 -22.90
N SER A 166 30.96 -6.55 -22.56
CA SER A 166 31.01 -7.96 -22.17
C SER A 166 29.86 -8.76 -22.77
N MET A 167 30.22 -9.73 -23.61
CA MET A 167 29.28 -10.70 -24.19
C MET A 167 28.54 -11.50 -23.11
N GLU A 168 29.20 -11.85 -22.01
CA GLU A 168 28.59 -12.54 -20.86
C GLU A 168 27.49 -11.70 -20.22
N ALA A 169 27.74 -10.39 -20.04
CA ALA A 169 26.74 -9.48 -19.51
C ALA A 169 25.53 -9.35 -20.43
N LEU A 170 25.76 -9.30 -21.74
CA LEU A 170 24.69 -9.27 -22.74
C LEU A 170 23.82 -10.55 -22.68
N ILE A 171 24.44 -11.72 -22.59
CA ILE A 171 23.73 -13.01 -22.47
C ILE A 171 22.89 -13.06 -21.17
N HIS A 172 23.44 -12.65 -20.04
CA HIS A 172 22.71 -12.59 -18.77
C HIS A 172 21.52 -11.65 -18.85
N HIS A 173 21.72 -10.45 -19.40
CA HIS A 173 20.64 -9.49 -19.59
C HIS A 173 19.54 -10.08 -20.47
N PHE A 174 19.91 -10.63 -21.65
CA PHE A 174 18.93 -11.24 -22.56
C PHE A 174 18.14 -12.35 -21.89
N LYS A 175 18.80 -13.27 -21.19
CA LYS A 175 18.12 -14.37 -20.49
C LYS A 175 17.17 -13.91 -19.41
N ILE A 176 17.54 -12.93 -18.60
CA ILE A 176 16.67 -12.40 -17.54
C ILE A 176 15.39 -11.80 -18.14
N TYR A 177 15.51 -11.05 -19.23
CA TYR A 177 14.34 -10.37 -19.82
C TYR A 177 13.48 -11.28 -20.73
N THR A 178 14.03 -12.35 -21.29
CA THR A 178 13.29 -13.27 -22.17
C THR A 178 12.77 -14.50 -21.43
N GLU A 179 13.59 -15.12 -20.59
CA GLU A 179 13.26 -16.36 -19.87
C GLU A 179 12.84 -16.10 -18.41
N GLY A 180 13.34 -15.03 -17.79
CA GLY A 180 13.21 -14.79 -16.36
C GLY A 180 14.14 -15.66 -15.53
N PHE A 181 13.99 -15.60 -14.21
CA PHE A 181 14.72 -16.46 -13.25
C PHE A 181 13.79 -17.59 -12.77
N LYS A 182 14.38 -18.74 -12.52
CA LYS A 182 13.64 -19.91 -12.00
C LYS A 182 13.50 -19.81 -10.48
N VAL A 183 12.30 -20.12 -10.00
CA VAL A 183 11.96 -20.17 -8.58
C VAL A 183 11.85 -21.65 -8.16
N PRO A 184 12.34 -22.07 -6.99
CA PRO A 184 12.12 -23.44 -6.50
C PRO A 184 10.66 -23.83 -6.46
N GLU A 185 10.35 -25.12 -6.60
CA GLU A 185 8.99 -25.63 -6.44
C GLU A 185 8.48 -25.40 -5.02
N GLY A 186 7.23 -24.99 -4.90
CA GLY A 186 6.59 -24.72 -3.61
C GLY A 186 5.51 -23.68 -3.74
N ASP A 187 4.88 -23.39 -2.61
CA ASP A 187 3.90 -22.32 -2.49
C ASP A 187 4.25 -21.36 -1.35
N ALA A 188 3.80 -20.13 -1.49
CA ALA A 188 4.00 -19.09 -0.48
C ALA A 188 2.81 -18.12 -0.47
N TYR A 189 2.38 -17.75 0.73
CA TYR A 189 1.49 -16.62 0.96
C TYR A 189 2.21 -15.54 1.74
N VAL A 190 2.18 -14.32 1.24
CA VAL A 190 2.74 -13.16 1.92
C VAL A 190 1.70 -12.05 1.91
N ALA A 191 1.44 -11.50 3.08
CA ALA A 191 0.56 -10.34 3.24
C ALA A 191 1.36 -9.13 3.75
N ILE A 192 0.98 -7.94 3.29
CA ILE A 192 1.53 -6.67 3.73
C ILE A 192 0.40 -5.70 4.08
N GLU A 193 0.66 -4.76 4.96
CA GLU A 193 -0.27 -3.68 5.25
C GLU A 193 -0.17 -2.62 4.15
N SER A 194 -1.23 -2.49 3.36
CA SER A 194 -1.43 -1.41 2.39
C SER A 194 -2.20 -0.26 3.07
N PRO A 195 -2.12 0.98 2.57
CA PRO A 195 -2.91 2.11 3.10
C PRO A 195 -4.42 1.84 3.18
N ARG A 196 -4.93 0.87 2.42
CA ARG A 196 -6.35 0.48 2.36
C ARG A 196 -6.67 -0.77 3.16
N GLY A 197 -5.65 -1.50 3.58
CA GLY A 197 -5.79 -2.73 4.36
C GLY A 197 -4.81 -3.82 3.90
N GLU A 198 -5.10 -5.06 4.22
CA GLU A 198 -4.26 -6.20 3.92
C GLU A 198 -4.21 -6.49 2.41
N LEU A 199 -3.04 -6.36 1.82
CA LEU A 199 -2.72 -6.83 0.48
C LEU A 199 -1.97 -8.16 0.57
N GLY A 200 -2.57 -9.24 0.11
CA GLY A 200 -1.99 -10.57 0.15
C GLY A 200 -1.68 -11.12 -1.25
N CYS A 201 -0.59 -11.85 -1.37
CA CYS A 201 -0.23 -12.55 -2.59
C CYS A 201 0.06 -14.02 -2.29
N TYR A 202 -0.70 -14.92 -2.90
CA TYR A 202 -0.46 -16.35 -2.89
C TYR A 202 0.11 -16.79 -4.23
N ILE A 203 1.27 -17.42 -4.21
CA ILE A 203 1.99 -17.86 -5.41
C ILE A 203 2.33 -19.32 -5.27
N VAL A 204 2.10 -20.10 -6.34
CA VAL A 204 2.54 -21.49 -6.50
C VAL A 204 3.56 -21.56 -7.63
N SER A 205 4.72 -22.14 -7.35
CA SER A 205 5.80 -22.36 -8.31
C SER A 205 5.95 -23.84 -8.61
N ASP A 206 6.13 -24.16 -9.90
CA ASP A 206 6.45 -25.49 -10.41
C ASP A 206 7.94 -25.64 -10.81
N GLY A 207 8.80 -24.72 -10.37
CA GLY A 207 10.22 -24.67 -10.72
C GLY A 207 10.50 -23.95 -12.05
N SER A 208 9.49 -23.44 -12.74
CA SER A 208 9.64 -22.65 -13.96
C SER A 208 9.92 -21.18 -13.65
N SER A 209 10.09 -20.38 -14.69
CA SER A 209 10.24 -18.92 -14.58
C SER A 209 8.91 -18.16 -14.48
N LYS A 210 7.79 -18.87 -14.63
CA LYS A 210 6.44 -18.30 -14.50
C LYS A 210 5.73 -18.99 -13.36
N PRO A 211 4.94 -18.27 -12.55
CA PRO A 211 4.14 -18.91 -11.51
C PRO A 211 3.10 -19.85 -12.15
N TYR A 212 2.98 -21.06 -11.60
CA TYR A 212 1.92 -22.01 -11.99
C TYR A 212 0.53 -21.45 -11.64
N ARG A 213 0.42 -20.81 -10.46
CA ARG A 213 -0.79 -20.14 -10.01
C ARG A 213 -0.41 -18.90 -9.18
N MET A 214 -1.19 -17.85 -9.36
CA MET A 214 -1.07 -16.63 -8.54
C MET A 214 -2.47 -16.14 -8.18
N HIS A 215 -2.65 -15.75 -6.93
CA HIS A 215 -3.86 -15.10 -6.46
C HIS A 215 -3.49 -13.89 -5.61
N VAL A 216 -4.08 -12.74 -5.94
CA VAL A 216 -3.89 -11.50 -5.19
C VAL A 216 -5.15 -11.20 -4.40
N ARG A 217 -5.03 -11.04 -3.07
CA ARG A 217 -6.09 -10.53 -2.22
C ARG A 217 -5.98 -9.01 -2.18
N GLY A 218 -6.88 -8.34 -2.87
CA GLY A 218 -6.98 -6.87 -2.87
C GLY A 218 -7.84 -6.39 -1.70
N PRO A 219 -7.38 -5.43 -0.88
CA PRO A 219 -8.17 -4.90 0.21
C PRO A 219 -9.39 -4.13 -0.27
N SER A 220 -9.30 -3.37 -1.37
CA SER A 220 -10.42 -2.59 -1.91
C SER A 220 -11.57 -3.47 -2.35
N PHE A 221 -11.29 -4.62 -2.98
CA PHE A 221 -12.31 -5.58 -3.38
C PHE A 221 -13.09 -6.13 -2.18
N CYS A 222 -12.37 -6.54 -1.11
CA CYS A 222 -12.99 -7.03 0.12
C CYS A 222 -13.79 -5.93 0.83
N ASN A 223 -13.23 -4.72 0.95
CA ASN A 223 -13.88 -3.62 1.62
C ASN A 223 -15.18 -3.18 0.91
N LEU A 224 -15.20 -3.19 -0.43
CA LEU A 224 -16.40 -2.86 -1.20
C LEU A 224 -17.55 -3.86 -1.03
N GLN A 225 -17.25 -5.11 -0.66
CA GLN A 225 -18.30 -6.10 -0.38
C GLN A 225 -19.19 -5.73 0.82
N ALA A 226 -18.68 -4.90 1.74
CA ALA A 226 -19.45 -4.38 2.86
C ALA A 226 -20.36 -3.20 2.46
N LEU A 227 -20.28 -2.66 1.24
CA LEU A 227 -21.07 -1.50 0.83
C LEU A 227 -22.60 -1.70 0.96
N PRO A 228 -23.20 -2.85 0.61
CA PRO A 228 -24.63 -3.05 0.82
C PRO A 228 -25.08 -2.93 2.29
N VAL A 229 -24.22 -3.33 3.24
CA VAL A 229 -24.49 -3.18 4.68
C VAL A 229 -24.37 -1.72 5.09
N ILE A 230 -23.31 -1.06 4.69
CA ILE A 230 -23.05 0.36 4.98
C ILE A 230 -24.19 1.24 4.44
N MET A 231 -24.79 0.85 3.32
CA MET A 231 -25.86 1.61 2.65
C MET A 231 -27.28 1.20 3.06
N ALA A 232 -27.42 0.15 3.88
CA ALA A 232 -28.73 -0.27 4.37
C ALA A 232 -29.40 0.90 5.14
N ASP A 233 -30.66 1.18 4.81
CA ASP A 233 -31.47 2.23 5.42
C ASP A 233 -30.89 3.67 5.33
N SER A 234 -29.89 3.88 4.46
CA SER A 234 -29.25 5.17 4.26
C SER A 234 -29.81 5.91 3.03
N PRO A 235 -29.91 7.24 3.05
CA PRO A 235 -30.23 8.04 1.87
C PRO A 235 -29.23 7.82 0.73
N ILE A 236 -29.68 7.82 -0.52
CA ILE A 236 -28.81 7.70 -1.70
C ILE A 236 -27.71 8.78 -1.70
N ALA A 237 -28.01 9.96 -1.15
CA ALA A 237 -27.03 11.05 -1.04
C ALA A 237 -25.80 10.68 -0.17
N ASP A 238 -25.91 9.70 0.73
CA ASP A 238 -24.81 9.28 1.59
C ASP A 238 -23.91 8.22 0.91
N ALA A 239 -24.35 7.65 -0.22
CA ALA A 239 -23.59 6.68 -0.99
C ALA A 239 -22.21 7.19 -1.38
N VAL A 240 -22.11 8.44 -1.80
CA VAL A 240 -20.83 9.05 -2.18
C VAL A 240 -19.87 9.12 -1.00
N ALA A 241 -20.35 9.52 0.19
CA ALA A 241 -19.55 9.58 1.39
C ALA A 241 -19.15 8.17 1.87
N ALA A 242 -20.05 7.21 1.82
CA ALA A 242 -19.80 5.81 2.18
C ALA A 242 -18.72 5.19 1.29
N ILE A 243 -18.86 5.29 -0.05
CA ILE A 243 -17.88 4.78 -1.01
C ILE A 243 -16.53 5.46 -0.81
N ALA A 244 -16.50 6.81 -0.74
CA ALA A 244 -15.27 7.57 -0.53
C ALA A 244 -14.57 7.20 0.77
N SER A 245 -15.30 6.83 1.83
CA SER A 245 -14.72 6.43 3.11
C SER A 245 -13.96 5.10 3.05
N LEU A 246 -14.43 4.17 2.21
CA LEU A 246 -13.75 2.88 1.95
C LEU A 246 -12.50 3.05 1.08
N ASP A 247 -12.39 4.20 0.36
CA ASP A 247 -11.24 4.55 -0.47
C ASP A 247 -10.87 3.46 -1.49
N PRO A 248 -11.80 3.00 -2.34
CA PRO A 248 -11.51 1.93 -3.29
C PRO A 248 -10.58 2.41 -4.41
N VAL A 249 -9.59 1.60 -4.74
CA VAL A 249 -8.76 1.76 -5.93
C VAL A 249 -9.30 0.85 -7.02
N ILE A 250 -9.68 1.43 -8.16
CA ILE A 250 -10.30 0.68 -9.25
C ILE A 250 -9.40 -0.44 -9.76
N GLY A 251 -8.08 -0.19 -9.91
CA GLY A 251 -7.13 -1.22 -10.33
C GLY A 251 -6.98 -2.41 -9.36
N ASP A 252 -7.23 -2.20 -8.06
CA ASP A 252 -7.26 -3.27 -7.06
C ASP A 252 -8.60 -4.04 -7.07
N VAL A 253 -9.68 -3.38 -7.45
CA VAL A 253 -11.02 -3.99 -7.57
C VAL A 253 -11.15 -4.79 -8.86
N ASP A 254 -10.60 -4.28 -9.95
CA ASP A 254 -10.76 -4.82 -11.30
C ASP A 254 -9.78 -6.00 -11.60
N ARG A 255 -8.64 -6.05 -10.95
CA ARG A 255 -7.55 -7.08 -10.98
C ARG A 255 -6.92 -7.31 -12.35
#